data_b19e937bcb4247338ecf7b1dcf9d3b01
#
_entry.id   b19e937bcb4247338ecf7b1dcf9d3b01
#
_cell.length_a   1.000
_cell.length_b   1.000
_cell.length_c   1.000
_cell.angle_alpha   90.00
_cell.angle_beta   90.00
_cell.angle_gamma   90.00
#
_symmetry.space_group_name_H-M   'P 1'
#
loop_
_entity.id
_entity.type
_entity.pdbx_description
1 polymer ?
#
loop_
_entity_poly.entity_id
_entity_poly.type
_entity_poly.pdbx_seq_one_letter_code
_entity_poly.pdbx_strand_id
1 'polypeptide(L)'
;MRKNERRFLVENVYFCTLKRMVSKKIEQLNAIVGDAEPVQVIEDEVVFLDNLRELVTLSSTSPVKMDYNAVILCRRGKIMLEIGGNSQVRLEKGQLMLVPAQKLLQPMMVSTDIDAVALLISNRVLKAALGPQADIWNHAMYISETYVITGDQWTRLLQDSVNSIFKDKDLKLRNEFLYAFLRILFLVICEELLRTEGDWTEEDTSNDREKRLFKRFLELLSSEPYKRQQVNYYAEKLCVTPKYLSTVCHKASGQSPIHWITDSVMGECYELLRNSTLSVKEISDRLGFPNSSFFGQFFRRQAGMTPLEYRKGGKR
;
A
#
# COMPACT_ATOMS: atom_id res chain seq x y z
N MET A 1 -40.57 17.65 10.54
CA MET A 1 -39.49 17.51 11.53
C MET A 1 -38.84 16.10 11.65
N ARG A 2 -39.43 14.99 11.15
CA ARG A 2 -38.88 13.63 11.36
C ARG A 2 -37.88 13.11 10.31
N LYS A 3 -37.61 13.79 9.20
CA LYS A 3 -36.67 13.35 8.16
C LYS A 3 -35.23 13.82 8.40
N ASN A 4 -35.01 14.93 9.09
CA ASN A 4 -33.66 15.43 9.39
C ASN A 4 -33.00 14.72 10.60
N GLU A 5 -33.77 14.27 11.56
CA GLU A 5 -33.25 13.56 12.73
C GLU A 5 -32.71 12.17 12.36
N ARG A 6 -33.33 11.45 11.40
CA ARG A 6 -32.79 10.16 10.92
C ARG A 6 -31.51 10.32 10.12
N ARG A 7 -31.34 11.41 9.40
CA ARG A 7 -30.11 11.71 8.66
C ARG A 7 -28.94 12.02 9.61
N PHE A 8 -29.23 12.79 10.65
CA PHE A 8 -28.27 13.14 11.70
C PHE A 8 -27.83 11.91 12.55
N LEU A 9 -28.74 10.97 12.82
CA LEU A 9 -28.45 9.74 13.54
C LEU A 9 -27.63 8.75 12.69
N VAL A 10 -27.90 8.64 11.40
CA VAL A 10 -27.14 7.77 10.49
C VAL A 10 -25.73 8.32 10.26
N GLU A 11 -25.57 9.63 10.10
CA GLU A 11 -24.25 10.27 9.98
C GLU A 11 -23.45 10.15 11.30
N ASN A 12 -24.08 10.31 12.46
CA ASN A 12 -23.41 10.12 13.75
C ASN A 12 -23.04 8.66 14.06
N VAL A 13 -23.86 7.69 13.67
CA VAL A 13 -23.52 6.26 13.81
C VAL A 13 -22.39 5.86 12.87
N TYR A 14 -22.36 6.39 11.63
CA TYR A 14 -21.25 6.19 10.70
C TYR A 14 -19.96 6.85 11.21
N PHE A 15 -20.06 8.07 11.73
CA PHE A 15 -18.92 8.79 12.32
C PHE A 15 -18.41 8.12 13.60
N CYS A 16 -19.28 7.59 14.45
CA CYS A 16 -18.90 6.79 15.63
C CYS A 16 -18.28 5.43 15.25
N THR A 17 -18.77 4.78 14.19
CA THR A 17 -18.23 3.50 13.73
C THR A 17 -16.87 3.71 13.06
N LEU A 18 -16.71 4.74 12.24
CA LEU A 18 -15.42 5.18 11.68
C LEU A 18 -14.44 5.58 12.80
N LYS A 19 -14.85 6.42 13.75
CA LYS A 19 -14.03 6.81 14.90
C LYS A 19 -13.60 5.60 15.74
N ARG A 20 -14.47 4.57 15.89
CA ARG A 20 -14.17 3.35 16.64
C ARG A 20 -13.22 2.41 15.87
N MET A 21 -13.32 2.34 14.54
CA MET A 21 -12.37 1.61 13.70
C MET A 21 -11.00 2.32 13.64
N VAL A 22 -11.00 3.65 13.57
CA VAL A 22 -9.83 4.51 13.62
C VAL A 22 -9.14 4.40 14.98
N SER A 23 -9.90 4.50 16.07
CA SER A 23 -9.39 4.32 17.45
C SER A 23 -8.73 2.94 17.60
N LYS A 24 -9.32 1.88 17.06
CA LYS A 24 -8.77 0.53 17.12
C LYS A 24 -7.49 0.34 16.31
N LYS A 25 -7.37 1.02 15.15
CA LYS A 25 -6.13 1.05 14.35
C LYS A 25 -5.04 1.87 15.02
N ILE A 26 -5.39 3.01 15.62
CA ILE A 26 -4.48 3.83 16.43
C ILE A 26 -4.10 3.11 17.73
N GLU A 27 -5.03 2.40 18.38
CA GLU A 27 -4.74 1.56 19.54
C GLU A 27 -3.77 0.42 19.19
N GLN A 28 -3.90 -0.20 18.02
CA GLN A 28 -2.93 -1.19 17.53
C GLN A 28 -1.57 -0.55 17.21
N LEU A 29 -1.54 0.63 16.61
CA LEU A 29 -0.32 1.41 16.41
C LEU A 29 0.28 1.87 17.74
N ASN A 30 -0.54 2.37 18.67
CA ASN A 30 -0.08 2.77 20.00
C ASN A 30 0.40 1.56 20.82
N ALA A 31 -0.20 0.38 20.66
CA ALA A 31 0.31 -0.85 21.25
C ALA A 31 1.66 -1.29 20.66
N ILE A 32 1.94 -0.90 19.43
CA ILE A 32 3.23 -1.13 18.74
C ILE A 32 4.24 -0.02 19.07
N VAL A 33 3.77 1.24 19.13
CA VAL A 33 4.62 2.45 19.28
C VAL A 33 4.91 2.78 20.76
N GLY A 34 4.10 2.28 21.69
CA GLY A 34 4.23 2.65 23.11
C GLY A 34 3.93 4.15 23.35
N ASP A 35 4.58 4.73 24.36
CA ASP A 35 4.46 6.17 24.70
C ASP A 35 5.39 7.07 23.83
N ALA A 36 5.93 6.55 22.72
CA ALA A 36 6.87 7.29 21.87
C ALA A 36 6.18 8.44 21.12
N GLU A 37 6.58 9.66 21.37
CA GLU A 37 6.27 10.83 20.54
C GLU A 37 7.31 10.98 19.39
N PRO A 38 6.90 11.52 18.23
CA PRO A 38 5.59 11.90 17.73
C PRO A 38 5.13 11.11 16.51
N VAL A 39 4.04 10.42 16.67
CA VAL A 39 3.29 9.88 15.53
C VAL A 39 2.51 11.02 14.90
N GLN A 40 2.78 11.34 13.65
CA GLN A 40 1.96 12.28 12.88
C GLN A 40 1.08 11.50 11.90
N VAL A 41 -0.22 11.59 12.08
CA VAL A 41 -1.22 10.88 11.27
C VAL A 41 -1.93 11.88 10.35
N ILE A 42 -2.04 11.54 9.07
CA ILE A 42 -2.84 12.29 8.10
C ILE A 42 -3.96 11.39 7.59
N GLU A 43 -5.19 11.74 7.89
CA GLU A 43 -6.42 11.04 7.45
C GLU A 43 -6.43 9.53 7.75
N ASP A 44 -5.70 9.06 8.78
CA ASP A 44 -5.52 7.64 9.14
C ASP A 44 -4.97 6.75 8.00
N GLU A 45 -4.46 7.38 6.95
CA GLU A 45 -3.96 6.68 5.77
C GLU A 45 -2.44 6.76 5.62
N VAL A 46 -1.83 7.79 6.22
CA VAL A 46 -0.39 8.01 6.22
C VAL A 46 0.08 8.34 7.62
N VAL A 47 1.04 7.56 8.13
CA VAL A 47 1.62 7.74 9.46
C VAL A 47 3.12 7.95 9.32
N PHE A 48 3.63 9.01 9.90
CA PHE A 48 5.06 9.27 9.97
C PHE A 48 5.60 9.05 11.37
N LEU A 49 6.68 8.30 11.48
CA LEU A 49 7.40 7.99 12.70
C LEU A 49 8.83 8.51 12.59
N ASP A 50 9.17 9.54 13.35
CA ASP A 50 10.50 10.20 13.30
C ASP A 50 11.57 9.39 14.07
N ASN A 51 11.18 8.49 14.96
CA ASN A 51 12.10 7.63 15.69
C ASN A 51 11.54 6.22 15.89
N LEU A 52 12.20 5.24 15.28
CA LEU A 52 11.84 3.83 15.40
C LEU A 52 12.48 3.10 16.59
N ARG A 53 13.35 3.77 17.36
CA ARG A 53 14.11 3.11 18.42
C ARG A 53 13.22 2.38 19.44
N GLU A 54 12.15 3.02 19.86
CA GLU A 54 11.24 2.46 20.85
C GLU A 54 10.37 1.33 20.27
N LEU A 55 9.89 1.49 19.03
CA LEU A 55 9.15 0.47 18.30
C LEU A 55 9.88 -0.86 18.23
N VAL A 56 11.15 -0.81 17.91
CA VAL A 56 11.95 -2.01 17.68
C VAL A 56 12.37 -2.67 19.00
N THR A 57 12.54 -1.89 20.07
CA THR A 57 12.84 -2.44 21.39
C THR A 57 11.64 -3.12 22.05
N LEU A 58 10.42 -2.62 21.81
CA LEU A 58 9.19 -3.17 22.39
C LEU A 58 8.68 -4.41 21.64
N SER A 59 8.92 -4.51 20.31
CA SER A 59 8.44 -5.63 19.49
C SER A 59 9.39 -6.82 19.44
N SER A 60 10.45 -6.85 20.25
CA SER A 60 11.52 -7.86 20.19
C SER A 60 11.10 -9.30 20.50
N THR A 61 9.88 -9.55 20.96
CA THR A 61 9.46 -10.87 21.44
C THR A 61 8.41 -11.58 20.61
N SER A 62 7.70 -10.90 19.71
CA SER A 62 6.62 -11.51 18.93
C SER A 62 6.53 -10.94 17.52
N PRO A 63 6.28 -11.80 16.50
CA PRO A 63 6.06 -11.32 15.14
C PRO A 63 4.85 -10.40 15.05
N VAL A 64 4.98 -9.31 14.29
CA VAL A 64 3.92 -8.31 14.07
C VAL A 64 3.47 -8.32 12.63
N LYS A 65 2.16 -8.26 12.41
CA LYS A 65 1.55 -8.12 11.09
C LYS A 65 0.87 -6.76 11.00
N MET A 66 1.31 -5.92 10.06
CA MET A 66 0.81 -4.57 9.90
C MET A 66 -0.16 -4.46 8.72
N ASP A 67 -1.18 -3.60 8.86
CA ASP A 67 -2.11 -3.28 7.78
C ASP A 67 -1.57 -2.21 6.81
N TYR A 68 -0.40 -1.65 7.10
CA TYR A 68 0.25 -0.60 6.32
C TYR A 68 1.45 -1.14 5.57
N ASN A 69 1.72 -0.54 4.42
CA ASN A 69 3.02 -0.65 3.77
C ASN A 69 3.98 0.29 4.47
N ALA A 70 5.21 -0.15 4.71
CA ALA A 70 6.21 0.66 5.38
C ALA A 70 7.38 0.99 4.45
N VAL A 71 7.82 2.25 4.49
CA VAL A 71 9.08 2.72 3.92
C VAL A 71 9.93 3.19 5.09
N ILE A 72 11.03 2.49 5.36
CA ILE A 72 11.89 2.73 6.53
C ILE A 72 13.25 3.20 6.04
N LEU A 73 13.68 4.39 6.45
CA LEU A 73 15.00 4.93 6.18
C LEU A 73 15.90 4.81 7.42
N CYS A 74 17.03 4.14 7.30
CA CYS A 74 18.04 4.11 8.34
C CYS A 74 19.01 5.29 8.20
N ARG A 75 19.01 6.20 9.19
CA ARG A 75 19.92 7.33 9.26
C ARG A 75 21.22 6.98 9.97
N ARG A 76 21.16 6.07 10.95
CA ARG A 76 22.30 5.57 11.71
C ARG A 76 22.01 4.22 12.32
N GLY A 77 23.07 3.42 12.54
CA GLY A 77 22.94 2.07 13.11
C GLY A 77 22.53 1.04 12.09
N LYS A 78 21.96 -0.05 12.56
CA LYS A 78 21.50 -1.19 11.75
C LYS A 78 20.33 -1.92 12.39
N ILE A 79 19.47 -2.48 11.55
CA ILE A 79 18.32 -3.32 11.94
C ILE A 79 18.40 -4.62 11.14
N MET A 80 18.14 -5.75 11.78
CA MET A 80 17.87 -7.03 11.13
C MET A 80 16.43 -7.43 11.43
N LEU A 81 15.68 -7.70 10.38
CA LEU A 81 14.28 -8.16 10.46
C LEU A 81 14.14 -9.48 9.69
N GLU A 82 13.25 -10.33 10.16
CA GLU A 82 12.70 -11.42 9.38
C GLU A 82 11.35 -10.97 8.79
N ILE A 83 11.18 -11.10 7.48
CA ILE A 83 9.98 -10.70 6.73
C ILE A 83 9.33 -11.94 6.14
N GLY A 84 8.03 -12.12 6.42
CA GLY A 84 7.25 -13.25 5.88
C GLY A 84 7.60 -14.62 6.44
N GLY A 85 8.45 -14.69 7.49
CA GLY A 85 8.87 -15.93 8.14
C GLY A 85 10.01 -16.65 7.47
N ASN A 86 10.56 -16.14 6.36
CA ASN A 86 11.63 -16.82 5.60
C ASN A 86 12.75 -15.88 5.13
N SER A 87 12.51 -14.59 4.99
CA SER A 87 13.47 -13.65 4.42
C SER A 87 14.13 -12.83 5.53
N GLN A 88 15.41 -13.05 5.78
CA GLN A 88 16.21 -12.25 6.70
C GLN A 88 16.73 -11.02 5.95
N VAL A 89 16.35 -9.84 6.39
CA VAL A 89 16.66 -8.57 5.75
C VAL A 89 17.45 -7.68 6.71
N ARG A 90 18.54 -7.12 6.21
CA ARG A 90 19.39 -6.18 6.95
C ARG A 90 19.26 -4.79 6.37
N LEU A 91 19.00 -3.82 7.23
CA LEU A 91 18.92 -2.41 6.91
C LEU A 91 20.08 -1.67 7.59
N GLU A 92 20.85 -0.93 6.82
CA GLU A 92 21.99 -0.15 7.29
C GLU A 92 21.85 1.33 6.92
N LYS A 93 22.75 2.15 7.45
CA LYS A 93 22.78 3.60 7.18
C LYS A 93 22.71 3.92 5.68
N GLY A 94 21.81 4.83 5.31
CA GLY A 94 21.60 5.29 3.93
C GLY A 94 20.74 4.36 3.07
N GLN A 95 20.25 3.26 3.64
CA GLN A 95 19.36 2.33 2.95
C GLN A 95 17.90 2.59 3.29
N LEU A 96 17.03 2.29 2.32
CA LEU A 96 15.58 2.19 2.47
C LEU A 96 15.15 0.74 2.55
N MET A 97 14.33 0.41 3.54
CA MET A 97 13.62 -0.86 3.59
C MET A 97 12.15 -0.64 3.20
N LEU A 98 11.67 -1.49 2.31
CA LEU A 98 10.30 -1.51 1.81
C LEU A 98 9.59 -2.75 2.35
N VAL A 99 8.50 -2.56 3.07
CA VAL A 99 7.75 -3.68 3.65
C VAL A 99 6.30 -3.60 3.19
N PRO A 100 5.81 -4.56 2.41
CA PRO A 100 4.41 -4.58 2.00
C PRO A 100 3.49 -4.91 3.17
N ALA A 101 2.28 -4.35 3.14
CA ALA A 101 1.25 -4.66 4.11
C ALA A 101 0.96 -6.17 4.19
N GLN A 102 0.50 -6.62 5.35
CA GLN A 102 0.12 -8.02 5.62
C GLN A 102 1.29 -9.02 5.68
N LYS A 103 2.54 -8.60 5.48
CA LYS A 103 3.71 -9.44 5.78
C LYS A 103 3.97 -9.49 7.29
N LEU A 104 4.41 -10.65 7.74
CA LEU A 104 4.83 -10.85 9.13
C LEU A 104 6.23 -10.25 9.31
N LEU A 105 6.41 -9.44 10.33
CA LEU A 105 7.69 -8.82 10.66
C LEU A 105 8.15 -9.29 12.03
N GLN A 106 9.38 -9.76 12.11
CA GLN A 106 10.01 -10.11 13.38
C GLN A 106 11.37 -9.43 13.51
N PRO A 107 11.54 -8.48 14.44
CA PRO A 107 12.86 -7.93 14.74
C PRO A 107 13.78 -9.01 15.29
N MET A 108 14.98 -9.13 14.70
CA MET A 108 16.01 -10.06 15.13
C MET A 108 17.14 -9.38 15.87
N MET A 109 17.57 -8.22 15.38
CA MET A 109 18.64 -7.43 15.96
C MET A 109 18.48 -5.96 15.65
N VAL A 110 18.73 -5.13 16.63
CA VAL A 110 18.74 -3.67 16.52
C VAL A 110 19.97 -3.13 17.20
N SER A 111 20.72 -2.28 16.53
CA SER A 111 21.88 -1.64 17.16
C SER A 111 21.43 -0.58 18.19
N THR A 112 22.22 -0.42 19.22
CA THR A 112 21.92 0.53 20.32
C THR A 112 21.93 1.99 19.89
N ASP A 113 22.58 2.31 18.78
CA ASP A 113 22.68 3.64 18.19
C ASP A 113 21.71 3.87 17.04
N ILE A 114 20.70 3.01 16.90
CA ILE A 114 19.72 3.11 15.82
C ILE A 114 19.02 4.46 15.78
N ASP A 115 19.00 5.05 14.60
CA ASP A 115 18.24 6.23 14.24
C ASP A 115 17.62 5.96 12.86
N ALA A 116 16.33 5.76 12.86
CA ALA A 116 15.58 5.43 11.66
C ALA A 116 14.19 6.07 11.69
N VAL A 117 13.69 6.42 10.51
CA VAL A 117 12.35 6.96 10.32
C VAL A 117 11.50 5.99 9.52
N ALA A 118 10.20 5.98 9.77
CA ALA A 118 9.27 5.20 8.97
C ALA A 118 8.10 6.03 8.47
N LEU A 119 7.71 5.74 7.23
CA LEU A 119 6.49 6.21 6.61
C LEU A 119 5.59 5.00 6.40
N LEU A 120 4.47 4.95 7.12
CA LEU A 120 3.48 3.89 7.00
C LEU A 120 2.34 4.41 6.11
N ILE A 121 1.97 3.62 5.11
CA ILE A 121 1.04 4.05 4.06
C ILE A 121 0.00 2.96 3.84
N SER A 122 -1.27 3.32 3.87
CA SER A 122 -2.35 2.38 3.54
C SER A 122 -2.26 1.88 2.10
N ASN A 123 -2.84 0.72 1.83
CA ASN A 123 -2.91 0.20 0.47
C ASN A 123 -3.63 1.16 -0.49
N ARG A 124 -4.63 1.89 -0.02
CA ARG A 124 -5.37 2.87 -0.84
C ARG A 124 -4.46 3.99 -1.33
N VAL A 125 -3.70 4.59 -0.43
CA VAL A 125 -2.78 5.69 -0.74
C VAL A 125 -1.59 5.19 -1.57
N LEU A 126 -1.03 4.03 -1.23
CA LEU A 126 0.05 3.42 -2.01
C LEU A 126 -0.36 3.22 -3.48
N LYS A 127 -1.53 2.64 -3.73
CA LYS A 127 -2.03 2.44 -5.09
C LYS A 127 -2.27 3.74 -5.84
N ALA A 128 -2.83 4.74 -5.17
CA ALA A 128 -3.01 6.06 -5.76
C ALA A 128 -1.67 6.74 -6.10
N ALA A 129 -0.64 6.49 -5.29
CA ALA A 129 0.71 6.99 -5.53
C ALA A 129 1.46 6.22 -6.62
N LEU A 130 1.35 4.90 -6.65
CA LEU A 130 1.98 4.06 -7.68
C LEU A 130 1.32 4.23 -9.04
N GLY A 131 -0.02 4.23 -9.10
CA GLY A 131 -0.76 4.24 -10.37
C GLY A 131 -0.32 3.11 -11.29
N PRO A 132 0.10 3.40 -12.55
CA PRO A 132 0.54 2.38 -13.51
C PRO A 132 1.79 1.58 -13.08
N GLN A 133 2.60 2.10 -12.15
CA GLN A 133 3.82 1.44 -11.65
C GLN A 133 3.55 0.38 -10.56
N ALA A 134 2.27 0.09 -10.26
CA ALA A 134 1.92 -0.92 -9.25
C ALA A 134 2.50 -2.31 -9.55
N ASP A 135 2.67 -2.64 -10.83
CA ASP A 135 3.25 -3.94 -11.23
C ASP A 135 4.72 -4.06 -10.85
N ILE A 136 5.50 -2.97 -10.95
CA ILE A 136 6.91 -2.92 -10.52
C ILE A 136 7.00 -3.19 -9.01
N TRP A 137 6.18 -2.47 -8.22
CA TRP A 137 6.10 -2.67 -6.79
C TRP A 137 5.71 -4.12 -6.42
N ASN A 138 4.64 -4.63 -7.07
CA ASN A 138 4.14 -5.97 -6.77
C ASN A 138 5.17 -7.05 -7.11
N HIS A 139 5.88 -6.91 -8.22
CA HIS A 139 6.95 -7.83 -8.59
C HIS A 139 8.08 -7.79 -7.55
N ALA A 140 8.62 -6.63 -7.26
CA ALA A 140 9.72 -6.47 -6.30
C ALA A 140 9.34 -7.03 -4.91
N MET A 141 8.16 -6.70 -4.40
CA MET A 141 7.76 -7.07 -3.04
C MET A 141 7.30 -8.52 -2.87
N TYR A 142 6.71 -9.12 -3.90
CA TYR A 142 6.06 -10.43 -3.75
C TYR A 142 6.67 -11.54 -4.61
N ILE A 143 7.51 -11.20 -5.59
CA ILE A 143 8.18 -12.17 -6.45
C ILE A 143 9.66 -12.21 -6.15
N SER A 144 10.37 -11.09 -6.35
CA SER A 144 11.82 -11.00 -6.11
C SER A 144 12.16 -10.84 -4.63
N GLU A 145 11.20 -10.44 -3.80
CA GLU A 145 11.39 -10.16 -2.36
C GLU A 145 12.52 -9.13 -2.11
N THR A 146 12.60 -8.12 -3.00
CA THR A 146 13.58 -7.03 -2.91
C THR A 146 13.12 -6.01 -1.88
N TYR A 147 13.47 -6.23 -0.62
CA TYR A 147 13.02 -5.37 0.48
C TYR A 147 13.96 -4.22 0.83
N VAL A 148 15.19 -4.20 0.30
CA VAL A 148 16.16 -3.13 0.61
C VAL A 148 16.72 -2.55 -0.68
N ILE A 149 16.67 -1.21 -0.77
CA ILE A 149 17.32 -0.43 -1.83
C ILE A 149 18.32 0.54 -1.23
N THR A 150 19.38 0.86 -1.99
CA THR A 150 20.46 1.76 -1.56
C THR A 150 20.46 3.02 -2.40
N GLY A 151 20.78 4.17 -1.80
CA GLY A 151 20.94 5.42 -2.52
C GLY A 151 20.90 6.64 -1.62
N ASP A 152 21.94 7.46 -1.66
CA ASP A 152 22.08 8.68 -0.84
C ASP A 152 21.02 9.75 -1.14
N GLN A 153 20.44 9.73 -2.33
CA GLN A 153 19.42 10.69 -2.76
C GLN A 153 18.12 10.60 -1.96
N TRP A 154 17.79 9.43 -1.42
CA TRP A 154 16.57 9.19 -0.64
C TRP A 154 16.58 9.88 0.70
N THR A 155 17.73 9.87 1.34
CA THR A 155 17.91 10.45 2.67
C THR A 155 17.52 11.93 2.65
N ARG A 156 17.93 12.67 1.63
CA ARG A 156 17.59 14.09 1.47
C ARG A 156 16.13 14.29 1.10
N LEU A 157 15.62 13.55 0.11
CA LEU A 157 14.22 13.68 -0.33
C LEU A 157 13.23 13.41 0.82
N LEU A 158 13.44 12.32 1.57
CA LEU A 158 12.58 11.98 2.70
C LEU A 158 12.75 12.97 3.86
N GLN A 159 13.97 13.32 4.22
CA GLN A 159 14.24 14.13 5.42
C GLN A 159 13.71 15.55 5.28
N ASP A 160 13.95 16.22 4.16
CA ASP A 160 13.55 17.60 3.94
C ASP A 160 12.06 17.74 3.65
N SER A 161 11.51 16.88 2.80
CA SER A 161 10.10 16.94 2.42
C SER A 161 9.17 16.49 3.56
N VAL A 162 9.54 15.45 4.29
CA VAL A 162 8.74 14.95 5.42
C VAL A 162 8.70 15.97 6.54
N ASN A 163 9.82 16.58 6.91
CA ASN A 163 9.85 17.60 7.94
C ASN A 163 8.92 18.78 7.58
N SER A 164 8.95 19.24 6.33
CA SER A 164 8.11 20.35 5.88
C SER A 164 6.62 19.99 5.87
N ILE A 165 6.26 18.78 5.39
CA ILE A 165 4.85 18.37 5.26
C ILE A 165 4.23 18.00 6.61
N PHE A 166 4.97 17.32 7.48
CA PHE A 166 4.42 16.78 8.72
C PHE A 166 4.55 17.75 9.90
N LYS A 167 5.59 18.58 9.97
CA LYS A 167 5.79 19.51 11.10
C LYS A 167 5.00 20.81 10.97
N ASP A 168 4.73 21.30 9.75
CA ASP A 168 3.93 22.50 9.53
C ASP A 168 2.43 22.15 9.55
N LYS A 169 1.76 22.48 10.69
CA LYS A 169 0.33 22.23 10.88
C LYS A 169 -0.57 23.25 10.15
N ASP A 170 -0.01 24.40 9.75
CA ASP A 170 -0.75 25.53 9.15
C ASP A 170 -0.74 25.46 7.61
N LEU A 171 -0.15 24.46 7.03
CA LEU A 171 -0.04 24.28 5.58
C LEU A 171 -1.41 24.03 4.96
N LYS A 172 -1.97 25.03 4.25
CA LYS A 172 -3.34 24.97 3.66
C LYS A 172 -3.50 23.87 2.60
N LEU A 173 -2.43 23.55 1.87
CA LEU A 173 -2.42 22.53 0.81
C LEU A 173 -1.65 21.27 1.24
N ARG A 174 -1.70 20.94 2.54
CA ARG A 174 -0.92 19.84 3.12
C ARG A 174 -1.19 18.50 2.45
N ASN A 175 -2.43 18.19 2.19
CA ASN A 175 -2.80 16.91 1.56
C ASN A 175 -2.30 16.84 0.11
N GLU A 176 -2.43 17.91 -0.64
CA GLU A 176 -1.94 18.01 -2.02
C GLU A 176 -0.42 17.84 -2.08
N PHE A 177 0.30 18.51 -1.18
CA PHE A 177 1.75 18.33 -1.05
C PHE A 177 2.11 16.90 -0.68
N LEU A 178 1.41 16.30 0.27
CA LEU A 178 1.64 14.92 0.68
C LEU A 178 1.45 13.94 -0.50
N TYR A 179 0.33 14.03 -1.22
CA TYR A 179 0.07 13.13 -2.35
C TYR A 179 1.07 13.33 -3.50
N ALA A 180 1.46 14.57 -3.79
CA ALA A 180 2.50 14.86 -4.77
C ALA A 180 3.86 14.28 -4.33
N PHE A 181 4.24 14.47 -3.08
CA PHE A 181 5.44 13.91 -2.50
C PHE A 181 5.45 12.37 -2.57
N LEU A 182 4.37 11.72 -2.14
CA LEU A 182 4.25 10.26 -2.19
C LEU A 182 4.36 9.76 -3.64
N ARG A 183 3.77 10.46 -4.60
CA ARG A 183 3.89 10.12 -6.02
C ARG A 183 5.34 10.17 -6.50
N ILE A 184 6.05 11.24 -6.18
CA ILE A 184 7.47 11.38 -6.53
C ILE A 184 8.29 10.29 -5.82
N LEU A 185 8.10 10.09 -4.53
CA LEU A 185 8.80 9.07 -3.75
C LEU A 185 8.66 7.68 -4.36
N PHE A 186 7.42 7.26 -4.68
CA PHE A 186 7.20 5.93 -5.23
C PHE A 186 7.67 5.78 -6.68
N LEU A 187 7.62 6.82 -7.50
CA LEU A 187 8.23 6.79 -8.83
C LEU A 187 9.73 6.55 -8.76
N VAL A 188 10.39 7.25 -7.85
CA VAL A 188 11.83 7.12 -7.67
C VAL A 188 12.18 5.76 -7.05
N ILE A 189 11.39 5.23 -6.10
CA ILE A 189 11.53 3.86 -5.58
C ILE A 189 11.40 2.83 -6.73
N CYS A 190 10.38 2.96 -7.58
CA CYS A 190 10.20 2.05 -8.72
C CYS A 190 11.37 2.11 -9.71
N GLU A 191 11.89 3.30 -9.99
CA GLU A 191 13.08 3.47 -10.85
C GLU A 191 14.30 2.73 -10.26
N GLU A 192 14.51 2.81 -8.94
CA GLU A 192 15.62 2.12 -8.29
C GLU A 192 15.43 0.60 -8.26
N LEU A 193 14.19 0.15 -8.03
CA LEU A 193 13.86 -1.27 -8.10
C LEU A 193 14.18 -1.84 -9.50
N LEU A 194 13.81 -1.14 -10.56
CA LEU A 194 14.15 -1.53 -11.93
C LEU A 194 15.67 -1.59 -12.19
N ARG A 195 16.44 -0.66 -11.60
CA ARG A 195 17.91 -0.68 -11.71
C ARG A 195 18.55 -1.83 -10.94
N THR A 196 18.00 -2.15 -9.77
CA THR A 196 18.55 -3.17 -8.87
C THR A 196 18.32 -4.59 -9.42
N GLU A 197 17.13 -4.81 -9.99
CA GLU A 197 16.73 -6.14 -10.48
C GLU A 197 17.26 -6.47 -11.89
N GLY A 198 17.81 -5.47 -12.60
CA GLY A 198 18.23 -5.63 -14.00
C GLY A 198 17.07 -5.90 -14.93
N ASP A 199 17.35 -6.35 -16.15
CA ASP A 199 16.30 -6.85 -17.04
C ASP A 199 15.64 -8.07 -16.38
N TRP A 200 14.34 -8.03 -16.23
CA TRP A 200 13.48 -9.08 -15.65
C TRP A 200 13.51 -10.32 -16.54
N THR A 201 14.73 -10.87 -16.74
CA THR A 201 14.96 -12.04 -17.56
C THR A 201 14.37 -13.27 -16.88
N GLU A 202 13.86 -14.20 -17.69
CA GLU A 202 13.16 -15.43 -17.30
C GLU A 202 13.96 -16.37 -16.39
N GLU A 203 15.19 -16.02 -16.02
CA GLU A 203 16.11 -16.86 -15.24
C GLU A 203 15.95 -16.77 -13.72
N ASP A 204 14.98 -15.99 -13.21
CA ASP A 204 14.62 -16.10 -11.79
C ASP A 204 13.88 -17.42 -11.56
N THR A 205 14.68 -18.48 -11.68
CA THR A 205 14.36 -19.87 -11.41
C THR A 205 14.21 -20.08 -9.91
N SER A 206 13.24 -19.41 -9.28
CA SER A 206 12.75 -19.96 -8.03
C SER A 206 12.14 -21.31 -8.39
N ASN A 207 12.74 -22.38 -7.92
CA ASN A 207 12.27 -23.77 -8.09
C ASN A 207 10.88 -23.94 -7.41
N ASP A 208 10.29 -22.86 -6.92
CA ASP A 208 9.02 -22.80 -6.23
C ASP A 208 7.87 -22.61 -7.24
N ARG A 209 7.18 -23.71 -7.51
CA ARG A 209 5.98 -23.74 -8.37
C ARG A 209 4.91 -22.73 -7.96
N GLU A 210 4.79 -22.43 -6.66
CA GLU A 210 3.78 -21.52 -6.15
C GLU A 210 4.15 -20.06 -6.45
N LYS A 211 5.42 -19.68 -6.29
CA LYS A 211 5.91 -18.34 -6.67
C LYS A 211 5.73 -18.11 -8.18
N ARG A 212 6.09 -19.08 -9.03
CA ARG A 212 5.86 -18.97 -10.48
C ARG A 212 4.38 -18.83 -10.84
N LEU A 213 3.50 -19.56 -10.16
CA LEU A 213 2.06 -19.45 -10.39
C LEU A 213 1.55 -18.08 -9.97
N PHE A 214 2.01 -17.56 -8.84
CA PHE A 214 1.63 -16.23 -8.38
C PHE A 214 2.13 -15.13 -9.33
N LYS A 215 3.37 -15.22 -9.80
CA LYS A 215 3.93 -14.33 -10.84
C LYS A 215 3.04 -14.33 -12.09
N ARG A 216 2.74 -15.50 -12.65
CA ARG A 216 1.85 -15.63 -13.82
C ARG A 216 0.46 -15.07 -13.57
N PHE A 217 -0.07 -15.18 -12.36
CA PHE A 217 -1.36 -14.58 -12.00
C PHE A 217 -1.28 -13.03 -12.03
N LEU A 218 -0.21 -12.42 -11.49
CA LEU A 218 -0.02 -10.97 -11.52
C LEU A 218 0.17 -10.47 -12.96
N GLU A 219 0.98 -11.16 -13.76
CA GLU A 219 1.19 -10.85 -15.19
C GLU A 219 -0.12 -10.91 -15.98
N LEU A 220 -0.91 -11.98 -15.77
CA LEU A 220 -2.20 -12.12 -16.41
C LEU A 220 -3.17 -11.02 -15.97
N LEU A 221 -3.17 -10.67 -14.68
CA LEU A 221 -4.00 -9.60 -14.13
C LEU A 221 -3.62 -8.24 -14.72
N SER A 222 -2.32 -7.98 -14.94
CA SER A 222 -1.81 -6.75 -15.54
C SER A 222 -2.15 -6.65 -17.03
N SER A 223 -1.97 -7.73 -17.78
CA SER A 223 -2.17 -7.78 -19.24
C SER A 223 -3.63 -7.90 -19.67
N GLU A 224 -4.55 -8.28 -18.77
CA GLU A 224 -5.96 -8.50 -19.11
C GLU A 224 -6.66 -7.14 -19.38
N PRO A 225 -7.25 -6.92 -20.57
CA PRO A 225 -7.92 -5.68 -20.91
C PRO A 225 -9.22 -5.46 -20.12
N TYR A 226 -9.86 -6.54 -19.65
CA TYR A 226 -11.08 -6.52 -18.82
C TYR A 226 -10.79 -7.14 -17.46
N LYS A 227 -10.09 -6.41 -16.60
CA LYS A 227 -9.62 -6.90 -15.30
C LYS A 227 -10.72 -7.34 -14.35
N ARG A 228 -11.97 -6.90 -14.56
CA ARG A 228 -13.13 -7.28 -13.74
C ARG A 228 -13.66 -8.69 -14.07
N GLN A 229 -12.76 -9.67 -14.13
CA GLN A 229 -13.16 -11.08 -14.30
C GLN A 229 -13.34 -11.77 -12.94
N GLN A 230 -14.04 -12.89 -12.95
CA GLN A 230 -14.16 -13.72 -11.75
C GLN A 230 -12.86 -14.51 -11.51
N VAL A 231 -12.66 -14.96 -10.27
CA VAL A 231 -11.49 -15.78 -9.89
C VAL A 231 -11.40 -17.04 -10.77
N ASN A 232 -12.54 -17.63 -11.14
CA ASN A 232 -12.59 -18.80 -12.02
C ASN A 232 -11.94 -18.54 -13.38
N TYR A 233 -12.18 -17.39 -13.98
CA TYR A 233 -11.56 -17.00 -15.24
C TYR A 233 -10.03 -17.04 -15.17
N TYR A 234 -9.44 -16.43 -14.13
CA TYR A 234 -7.99 -16.44 -13.96
C TYR A 234 -7.45 -17.83 -13.65
N ALA A 235 -8.17 -18.61 -12.85
CA ALA A 235 -7.80 -19.97 -12.52
C ALA A 235 -7.78 -20.88 -13.77
N GLU A 236 -8.79 -20.77 -14.64
CA GLU A 236 -8.86 -21.48 -15.92
C GLU A 236 -7.70 -21.11 -16.84
N LYS A 237 -7.43 -19.81 -17.01
CA LYS A 237 -6.28 -19.32 -17.81
C LYS A 237 -4.94 -19.85 -17.32
N LEU A 238 -4.81 -20.04 -16.00
CA LEU A 238 -3.61 -20.55 -15.35
C LEU A 238 -3.58 -22.09 -15.25
N CYS A 239 -4.60 -22.79 -15.73
CA CYS A 239 -4.75 -24.23 -15.65
C CYS A 239 -4.71 -24.78 -14.21
N VAL A 240 -5.36 -24.09 -13.29
CA VAL A 240 -5.46 -24.47 -11.87
C VAL A 240 -6.90 -24.35 -11.34
N THR A 241 -7.16 -24.93 -10.18
CA THR A 241 -8.45 -24.72 -9.51
C THR A 241 -8.51 -23.36 -8.80
N PRO A 242 -9.67 -22.72 -8.68
CA PRO A 242 -9.83 -21.47 -7.93
C PRO A 242 -9.37 -21.59 -6.46
N LYS A 243 -9.59 -22.77 -5.86
CA LYS A 243 -9.15 -23.08 -4.50
C LYS A 243 -7.62 -23.07 -4.39
N TYR A 244 -6.93 -23.69 -5.34
CA TYR A 244 -5.46 -23.71 -5.35
C TYR A 244 -4.87 -22.32 -5.63
N LEU A 245 -5.45 -21.55 -6.56
CA LEU A 245 -5.08 -20.17 -6.79
C LEU A 245 -5.24 -19.32 -5.51
N SER A 246 -6.34 -19.52 -4.78
CA SER A 246 -6.56 -18.84 -3.49
C SER A 246 -5.49 -19.19 -2.46
N THR A 247 -5.12 -20.45 -2.35
CA THR A 247 -4.05 -20.91 -1.45
C THR A 247 -2.71 -20.26 -1.79
N VAL A 248 -2.35 -20.23 -3.07
CA VAL A 248 -1.11 -19.63 -3.56
C VAL A 248 -1.07 -18.13 -3.30
N CYS A 249 -2.14 -17.40 -3.62
CA CYS A 249 -2.22 -15.96 -3.36
C CYS A 249 -2.10 -15.65 -1.86
N HIS A 250 -2.81 -16.38 -1.00
CA HIS A 250 -2.71 -16.18 0.45
C HIS A 250 -1.31 -16.47 0.99
N LYS A 251 -0.66 -17.53 0.51
CA LYS A 251 0.68 -17.88 0.94
C LYS A 251 1.71 -16.82 0.51
N ALA A 252 1.62 -16.35 -0.74
CA ALA A 252 2.57 -15.37 -1.29
C ALA A 252 2.38 -13.96 -0.70
N SER A 253 1.14 -13.50 -0.53
CA SER A 253 0.83 -12.09 -0.22
C SER A 253 -0.06 -11.87 1.00
N GLY A 254 -0.58 -12.91 1.61
CA GLY A 254 -1.59 -12.80 2.66
C GLY A 254 -2.97 -12.38 2.15
N GLN A 255 -3.16 -12.18 0.84
CA GLN A 255 -4.37 -11.67 0.22
C GLN A 255 -5.05 -12.73 -0.66
N SER A 256 -6.37 -12.61 -0.85
CA SER A 256 -7.12 -13.48 -1.77
C SER A 256 -6.99 -13.03 -3.23
N PRO A 257 -7.25 -13.92 -4.23
CA PRO A 257 -7.28 -13.52 -5.64
C PRO A 257 -8.30 -12.42 -5.92
N ILE A 258 -9.48 -12.47 -5.27
CA ILE A 258 -10.50 -11.42 -5.45
C ILE A 258 -10.04 -10.06 -4.95
N HIS A 259 -9.19 -10.03 -3.93
CA HIS A 259 -8.59 -8.79 -3.46
C HIS A 259 -7.67 -8.20 -4.55
N TRP A 260 -6.79 -9.00 -5.12
CA TRP A 260 -5.89 -8.58 -6.20
C TRP A 260 -6.65 -8.09 -7.45
N ILE A 261 -7.71 -8.81 -7.85
CA ILE A 261 -8.57 -8.42 -8.97
C ILE A 261 -9.25 -7.07 -8.67
N THR A 262 -9.84 -6.93 -7.48
CA THR A 262 -10.48 -5.69 -7.05
C THR A 262 -9.51 -4.51 -7.06
N ASP A 263 -8.31 -4.75 -6.57
CA ASP A 263 -7.25 -3.74 -6.51
C ASP A 263 -6.78 -3.28 -7.88
N SER A 264 -6.61 -4.22 -8.81
CA SER A 264 -6.25 -3.91 -10.20
C SER A 264 -7.34 -3.08 -10.88
N VAL A 265 -8.61 -3.46 -10.71
CA VAL A 265 -9.75 -2.68 -11.22
C VAL A 265 -9.78 -1.28 -10.61
N MET A 266 -9.53 -1.15 -9.31
CA MET A 266 -9.50 0.16 -8.64
C MET A 266 -8.35 1.03 -9.11
N GLY A 267 -7.19 0.45 -9.41
CA GLY A 267 -6.06 1.18 -10.02
C GLY A 267 -6.46 1.85 -11.34
N GLU A 268 -7.12 1.11 -12.24
CA GLU A 268 -7.64 1.67 -13.49
C GLU A 268 -8.74 2.72 -13.26
N CYS A 269 -9.64 2.47 -12.28
CA CYS A 269 -10.66 3.47 -11.93
C CYS A 269 -10.01 4.80 -11.55
N TYR A 270 -9.01 4.78 -10.68
CA TYR A 270 -8.31 5.99 -10.25
C TYR A 270 -7.60 6.69 -11.40
N GLU A 271 -6.94 5.94 -12.26
CA GLU A 271 -6.24 6.50 -13.43
C GLU A 271 -7.21 7.16 -14.41
N LEU A 272 -8.27 6.46 -14.82
CA LEU A 272 -9.25 7.00 -15.75
C LEU A 272 -10.02 8.20 -15.17
N LEU A 273 -10.36 8.16 -13.88
CA LEU A 273 -11.04 9.29 -13.23
C LEU A 273 -10.14 10.54 -13.13
N ARG A 274 -8.84 10.38 -12.95
CA ARG A 274 -7.87 11.48 -12.78
C ARG A 274 -7.35 12.01 -14.11
N ASN A 275 -6.99 11.11 -15.01
CA ASN A 275 -6.15 11.41 -16.16
C ASN A 275 -6.93 11.41 -17.51
N SER A 276 -8.24 11.14 -17.50
CA SER A 276 -9.05 11.16 -18.71
C SER A 276 -10.21 12.16 -18.64
N THR A 277 -10.68 12.56 -19.83
CA THR A 277 -11.89 13.38 -20.00
C THR A 277 -13.17 12.55 -20.09
N LEU A 278 -13.06 11.21 -20.04
CA LEU A 278 -14.20 10.31 -20.14
C LEU A 278 -15.23 10.58 -19.05
N SER A 279 -16.50 10.52 -19.41
CA SER A 279 -17.59 10.57 -18.43
C SER A 279 -17.58 9.34 -17.53
N VAL A 280 -18.24 9.42 -16.37
CA VAL A 280 -18.38 8.27 -15.45
C VAL A 280 -19.05 7.08 -16.15
N LYS A 281 -19.96 7.34 -17.09
CA LYS A 281 -20.60 6.30 -17.90
C LYS A 281 -19.63 5.62 -18.84
N GLU A 282 -18.83 6.37 -19.57
CA GLU A 282 -17.82 5.82 -20.49
C GLU A 282 -16.73 5.02 -19.76
N ILE A 283 -16.34 5.47 -18.55
CA ILE A 283 -15.43 4.71 -17.69
C ILE A 283 -16.07 3.39 -17.24
N SER A 284 -17.35 3.43 -16.82
CA SER A 284 -18.12 2.24 -16.45
C SER A 284 -18.13 1.20 -17.58
N ASP A 285 -18.44 1.67 -18.79
CA ASP A 285 -18.52 0.82 -19.99
C ASP A 285 -17.14 0.25 -20.35
N ARG A 286 -16.10 1.08 -20.30
CA ARG A 286 -14.72 0.69 -20.58
C ARG A 286 -14.18 -0.36 -19.60
N LEU A 287 -14.57 -0.27 -18.32
CA LEU A 287 -14.16 -1.23 -17.28
C LEU A 287 -15.06 -2.48 -17.22
N GLY A 288 -16.02 -2.61 -18.14
CA GLY A 288 -16.90 -3.78 -18.25
C GLY A 288 -17.94 -3.88 -17.13
N PHE A 289 -18.37 -2.75 -16.55
CA PHE A 289 -19.49 -2.75 -15.62
C PHE A 289 -20.83 -2.79 -16.38
N PRO A 290 -21.86 -3.49 -15.85
CA PRO A 290 -23.16 -3.57 -16.49
C PRO A 290 -23.81 -2.20 -16.75
N ASN A 291 -23.56 -1.26 -15.86
CA ASN A 291 -23.98 0.16 -16.00
C ASN A 291 -23.26 1.04 -14.98
N SER A 292 -23.41 2.35 -15.12
CA SER A 292 -22.77 3.35 -14.24
C SER A 292 -23.23 3.29 -12.77
N SER A 293 -24.41 2.74 -12.49
CA SER A 293 -24.87 2.57 -11.10
C SER A 293 -24.09 1.47 -10.37
N PHE A 294 -23.84 0.32 -11.04
CA PHE A 294 -22.99 -0.73 -10.49
C PHE A 294 -21.55 -0.26 -10.30
N PHE A 295 -21.02 0.47 -11.27
CA PHE A 295 -19.71 1.10 -11.15
C PHE A 295 -19.65 2.06 -9.96
N GLY A 296 -20.63 2.96 -9.83
CA GLY A 296 -20.72 3.93 -8.73
C GLY A 296 -20.77 3.25 -7.35
N GLN A 297 -21.56 2.17 -7.21
CA GLN A 297 -21.64 1.40 -5.97
C GLN A 297 -20.33 0.64 -5.68
N PHE A 298 -19.73 0.02 -6.68
CA PHE A 298 -18.44 -0.66 -6.55
C PHE A 298 -17.36 0.32 -6.09
N PHE A 299 -17.20 1.44 -6.80
CA PHE A 299 -16.19 2.44 -6.50
C PHE A 299 -16.41 3.03 -5.09
N ARG A 300 -17.66 3.41 -4.75
CA ARG A 300 -17.98 3.95 -3.42
C ARG A 300 -17.67 2.97 -2.30
N ARG A 301 -17.94 1.68 -2.50
CA ARG A 301 -17.63 0.64 -1.50
C ARG A 301 -16.12 0.52 -1.27
N GLN A 302 -15.31 0.67 -2.31
CA GLN A 302 -13.86 0.53 -2.23
C GLN A 302 -13.17 1.83 -1.81
N ALA A 303 -13.61 2.98 -2.35
CA ALA A 303 -12.98 4.29 -2.15
C ALA A 303 -13.62 5.14 -1.04
N GLY A 304 -14.77 4.74 -0.50
CA GLY A 304 -15.52 5.51 0.49
C GLY A 304 -16.30 6.72 -0.07
N MET A 305 -16.08 7.09 -1.32
CA MET A 305 -16.70 8.23 -2.00
C MET A 305 -17.13 7.86 -3.43
N THR A 306 -18.00 8.67 -4.03
CA THR A 306 -18.45 8.44 -5.41
C THR A 306 -17.35 8.78 -6.45
N PRO A 307 -17.41 8.19 -7.68
CA PRO A 307 -16.49 8.56 -8.76
C PRO A 307 -16.48 10.05 -9.08
N LEU A 308 -17.63 10.72 -9.01
CA LEU A 308 -17.73 12.16 -9.26
C LEU A 308 -17.09 13.00 -8.15
N GLU A 309 -17.28 12.63 -6.89
CA GLU A 309 -16.60 13.28 -5.76
C GLU A 309 -15.09 13.13 -5.87
N TYR A 310 -14.61 11.93 -6.19
CA TYR A 310 -13.18 11.68 -6.40
C TYR A 310 -12.60 12.55 -7.52
N ARG A 311 -13.28 12.62 -8.67
CA ARG A 311 -12.85 13.47 -9.80
C ARG A 311 -12.83 14.97 -9.44
N LYS A 312 -13.79 15.45 -8.68
CA LYS A 312 -13.85 16.86 -8.24
C LYS A 312 -12.76 17.17 -7.22
N GLY A 313 -12.47 16.27 -6.31
CA GLY A 313 -11.39 16.42 -5.33
C GLY A 313 -9.99 16.43 -5.96
N GLY A 314 -9.78 15.75 -7.08
CA GLY A 314 -8.52 15.78 -7.83
C GLY A 314 -8.34 16.96 -8.78
N LYS A 315 -9.36 17.84 -8.90
CA LYS A 315 -9.33 19.06 -9.75
C LYS A 315 -9.30 20.37 -8.95
N ARG A 316 -9.15 20.29 -7.63
CA ARG A 316 -8.98 21.46 -6.76
C ARG A 316 -7.53 21.68 -6.41
#